data_d8f7d57d69f90247e30fca6a9a87b9a8
#
_entry.id   d8f7d57d69f90247e30fca6a9a87b9a8
#
_cell.length_a   1.000
_cell.length_b   1.000
_cell.length_c   1.000
_cell.angle_alpha   90.00
_cell.angle_beta   90.00
_cell.angle_gamma   90.00
#
_symmetry.space_group_name_H-M   'P 1'
#
loop_
_entity.id
_entity.type
_entity.pdbx_description
1 polymer ?
#
loop_
_entity_poly.entity_id
_entity_poly.type
_entity_poly.pdbx_seq_one_letter_code
_entity_poly.pdbx_strand_id
1 'polypeptide(L)'
;MANILVVEDDKDLNNAYQLILRRENHYVEAVTNGEEALEKLQTFIPDLILLDLLMPVKSGVDFLKEYDIRFKHPEVKVVVFTNLENSPEINEAFGLGAYKCVIKSWTAPQGLVKVVNEVLDAPRSEEVVTS
;
A
#
# COMPACT_ATOMS: atom_id res chain seq x y z
N MET A 1 -13.39 8.41 5.62
CA MET A 1 -13.54 7.65 4.37
C MET A 1 -12.43 8.01 3.40
N ALA A 2 -11.77 7.00 2.85
CA ALA A 2 -10.64 7.21 1.95
C ALA A 2 -10.76 6.30 0.73
N ASN A 3 -10.00 6.62 -0.32
CA ASN A 3 -9.88 5.77 -1.50
C ASN A 3 -8.61 4.92 -1.33
N ILE A 4 -8.76 3.61 -1.38
CA ILE A 4 -7.67 2.68 -1.12
C ILE A 4 -7.52 1.72 -2.30
N LEU A 5 -6.27 1.52 -2.74
CA LEU A 5 -5.94 0.51 -3.73
C LEU A 5 -5.24 -0.65 -3.01
N VAL A 6 -5.78 -1.85 -3.14
CA VAL A 6 -5.18 -3.07 -2.62
C VAL A 6 -4.46 -3.79 -3.75
N VAL A 7 -3.18 -4.06 -3.56
CA VAL A 7 -2.34 -4.77 -4.54
C VAL A 7 -1.81 -6.04 -3.86
N GLU A 8 -2.47 -7.17 -4.14
CA GLU A 8 -2.21 -8.44 -3.46
C GLU A 8 -2.56 -9.60 -4.40
N ASP A 9 -1.61 -10.51 -4.63
CA ASP A 9 -1.83 -11.63 -5.56
C ASP A 9 -2.58 -12.81 -4.95
N ASP A 10 -2.55 -12.98 -3.64
CA ASP A 10 -3.31 -14.05 -2.97
C ASP A 10 -4.79 -13.65 -2.95
N LYS A 11 -5.62 -14.44 -3.63
CA LYS A 11 -7.04 -14.11 -3.79
C LYS A 11 -7.77 -14.02 -2.45
N ASP A 12 -7.49 -14.94 -1.55
CA ASP A 12 -8.18 -14.97 -0.26
C ASP A 12 -7.81 -13.75 0.59
N LEU A 13 -6.52 -13.41 0.63
CA LEU A 13 -6.08 -12.23 1.33
C LEU A 13 -6.60 -10.95 0.68
N ASN A 14 -6.56 -10.88 -0.64
CA ASN A 14 -7.08 -9.73 -1.37
C ASN A 14 -8.55 -9.49 -1.02
N ASN A 15 -9.37 -10.54 -1.08
CA ASN A 15 -10.78 -10.45 -0.75
C ASN A 15 -11.01 -10.06 0.72
N ALA A 16 -10.22 -10.63 1.62
CA ALA A 16 -10.33 -10.32 3.04
C ALA A 16 -10.00 -8.84 3.31
N TYR A 17 -8.94 -8.33 2.71
CA TYR A 17 -8.56 -6.93 2.88
C TYR A 17 -9.64 -5.98 2.33
N GLN A 18 -10.20 -6.32 1.17
CA GLN A 18 -11.29 -5.53 0.61
C GLN A 18 -12.47 -5.47 1.57
N LEU A 19 -12.87 -6.62 2.11
CA LEU A 19 -14.01 -6.70 3.00
C LEU A 19 -13.78 -5.90 4.28
N ILE A 20 -12.63 -6.05 4.89
CA ILE A 20 -12.27 -5.35 6.12
C ILE A 20 -12.29 -3.84 5.91
N LEU A 21 -11.67 -3.38 4.82
CA LEU A 21 -11.57 -1.95 4.56
C LEU A 21 -12.91 -1.33 4.16
N ARG A 22 -13.73 -2.07 3.41
CA ARG A 22 -15.07 -1.60 3.07
C ARG A 22 -15.97 -1.48 4.29
N ARG A 23 -15.79 -2.34 5.27
CA ARG A 23 -16.52 -2.24 6.55
C ARG A 23 -16.20 -0.96 7.31
N GLU A 24 -15.03 -0.40 7.06
CA GLU A 24 -14.61 0.87 7.66
C GLU A 24 -15.01 2.06 6.79
N ASN A 25 -15.91 1.84 5.83
CA ASN A 25 -16.46 2.86 4.95
C ASN A 25 -15.46 3.46 3.96
N HIS A 26 -14.39 2.73 3.65
CA HIS A 26 -13.46 3.14 2.60
C HIS A 26 -13.96 2.67 1.23
N TYR A 27 -13.63 3.45 0.21
CA TYR A 27 -13.81 3.01 -1.17
C TYR A 27 -12.57 2.22 -1.57
N VAL A 28 -12.76 0.98 -2.03
CA VAL A 28 -11.64 0.05 -2.27
C VAL A 28 -11.68 -0.47 -3.70
N GLU A 29 -10.57 -0.28 -4.42
CA GLU A 29 -10.28 -0.96 -5.67
C GLU A 29 -9.18 -1.98 -5.39
N ALA A 30 -9.18 -3.09 -6.11
CA ALA A 30 -8.19 -4.14 -5.84
C ALA A 30 -7.66 -4.72 -7.15
N VAL A 31 -6.36 -5.02 -7.14
CA VAL A 31 -5.67 -5.65 -8.25
C VAL A 31 -4.74 -6.73 -7.71
N THR A 32 -4.18 -7.56 -8.58
CA THR A 32 -3.44 -8.75 -8.17
C THR A 32 -1.94 -8.71 -8.45
N ASN A 33 -1.44 -7.69 -9.12
CA ASN A 33 0.01 -7.55 -9.37
C ASN A 33 0.35 -6.10 -9.71
N GLY A 34 1.65 -5.83 -9.83
CA GLY A 34 2.12 -4.48 -10.09
C GLY A 34 1.73 -3.93 -11.45
N GLU A 35 1.59 -4.78 -12.46
CA GLU A 35 1.17 -4.34 -13.78
C GLU A 35 -0.28 -3.83 -13.76
N GLU A 36 -1.16 -4.58 -13.12
CA GLU A 36 -2.55 -4.15 -12.94
C GLU A 36 -2.64 -2.88 -12.12
N ALA A 37 -1.74 -2.73 -11.13
CA ALA A 37 -1.70 -1.51 -10.32
C ALA A 37 -1.36 -0.29 -11.17
N LEU A 38 -0.38 -0.42 -12.06
CA LEU A 38 -0.01 0.67 -12.96
C LEU A 38 -1.18 1.08 -13.86
N GLU A 39 -1.91 0.11 -14.39
CA GLU A 39 -3.08 0.39 -15.21
C GLU A 39 -4.18 1.07 -14.41
N LYS A 40 -4.43 0.60 -13.19
CA LYS A 40 -5.48 1.15 -12.34
C LYS A 40 -5.20 2.61 -11.99
N LEU A 41 -3.95 2.95 -11.76
CA LEU A 41 -3.57 4.32 -11.39
C LEU A 41 -3.74 5.33 -12.52
N GLN A 42 -4.00 4.88 -13.74
CA GLN A 42 -4.33 5.80 -14.83
C GLN A 42 -5.72 6.39 -14.68
N THR A 43 -6.62 5.72 -13.98
CA THR A 43 -8.01 6.14 -13.83
C THR A 43 -8.47 6.31 -12.39
N PHE A 44 -7.65 5.90 -11.41
CA PHE A 44 -8.01 5.91 -10.01
C PHE A 44 -6.82 6.35 -9.18
N ILE A 45 -6.93 7.49 -8.52
CA ILE A 45 -5.87 7.99 -7.64
C ILE A 45 -6.30 7.77 -6.19
N PRO A 46 -5.68 6.79 -5.50
CA PRO A 46 -6.05 6.50 -4.12
C PRO A 46 -5.41 7.47 -3.14
N ASP A 47 -5.90 7.45 -1.91
CA ASP A 47 -5.24 8.12 -0.79
C ASP A 47 -4.14 7.23 -0.21
N LEU A 48 -4.34 5.92 -0.30
CA LEU A 48 -3.42 4.93 0.25
C LEU A 48 -3.37 3.72 -0.66
N ILE A 49 -2.17 3.18 -0.83
CA ILE A 49 -1.95 1.90 -1.54
C ILE A 49 -1.46 0.88 -0.52
N LEU A 50 -2.17 -0.24 -0.42
CA LEU A 50 -1.73 -1.38 0.37
C LEU A 50 -1.03 -2.34 -0.59
N LEU A 51 0.27 -2.49 -0.45
CA LEU A 51 1.12 -3.12 -1.47
C LEU A 51 1.91 -4.29 -0.92
N ASP A 52 1.74 -5.47 -1.52
CA ASP A 52 2.64 -6.59 -1.29
C ASP A 52 3.87 -6.46 -2.19
N LEU A 53 5.02 -6.88 -1.70
CA LEU A 53 6.26 -6.83 -2.47
C LEU A 53 6.47 -8.06 -3.34
N LEU A 54 6.02 -9.24 -2.89
CA LEU A 54 6.19 -10.49 -3.62
C LEU A 54 4.94 -10.82 -4.42
N MET A 55 4.99 -10.57 -5.72
CA MET A 55 3.88 -10.84 -6.62
C MET A 55 4.40 -11.30 -7.97
N PRO A 56 3.62 -12.12 -8.71
CA PRO A 56 4.01 -12.50 -10.07
C PRO A 56 3.86 -11.33 -11.04
N VAL A 57 4.36 -11.49 -12.24
CA VAL A 57 4.29 -10.54 -13.34
C VAL A 57 5.13 -9.29 -13.07
N LYS A 58 4.75 -8.49 -12.06
CA LYS A 58 5.51 -7.31 -11.65
C LYS A 58 5.42 -7.21 -10.13
N SER A 59 6.58 -7.21 -9.48
CA SER A 59 6.67 -7.12 -8.03
C SER A 59 6.30 -5.74 -7.50
N GLY A 60 6.12 -5.64 -6.18
CA GLY A 60 5.86 -4.36 -5.56
C GLY A 60 7.00 -3.36 -5.73
N VAL A 61 8.24 -3.84 -5.63
CA VAL A 61 9.41 -2.98 -5.84
C VAL A 61 9.46 -2.47 -7.29
N ASP A 62 9.24 -3.36 -8.26
CA ASP A 62 9.25 -2.96 -9.66
C ASP A 62 8.13 -1.98 -9.97
N PHE A 63 6.95 -2.17 -9.36
CA PHE A 63 5.86 -1.22 -9.47
C PHE A 63 6.28 0.16 -8.96
N LEU A 64 6.90 0.22 -7.78
CA LEU A 64 7.33 1.49 -7.20
C LEU A 64 8.39 2.18 -8.05
N LYS A 65 9.31 1.41 -8.64
CA LYS A 65 10.33 1.98 -9.54
C LYS A 65 9.69 2.60 -10.76
N GLU A 66 8.72 1.92 -11.34
CA GLU A 66 8.12 2.35 -12.60
C GLU A 66 7.16 3.51 -12.40
N TYR A 67 6.38 3.49 -11.34
CA TYR A 67 5.37 4.53 -11.12
C TYR A 67 5.95 5.84 -10.58
N ASP A 68 6.99 5.77 -9.80
CA ASP A 68 7.62 6.95 -9.20
C ASP A 68 6.62 7.81 -8.39
N ILE A 69 6.05 7.16 -7.40
CA ILE A 69 4.94 7.72 -6.61
C ILE A 69 5.28 9.07 -5.95
N ARG A 70 6.55 9.25 -5.55
CA ARG A 70 6.97 10.48 -4.85
C ARG A 70 6.89 11.71 -5.71
N PHE A 71 7.07 11.56 -7.01
CA PHE A 71 7.02 12.69 -7.95
C PHE A 71 5.64 12.87 -8.55
N LYS A 72 4.96 11.76 -8.89
CA LYS A 72 3.67 11.84 -9.54
C LYS A 72 2.54 12.15 -8.57
N HIS A 73 2.55 11.52 -7.40
CA HIS A 73 1.48 11.68 -6.42
C HIS A 73 2.06 11.61 -5.01
N PRO A 74 2.79 12.65 -4.58
CA PRO A 74 3.44 12.64 -3.26
C PRO A 74 2.47 12.57 -2.09
N GLU A 75 1.19 12.89 -2.31
CA GLU A 75 0.17 12.80 -1.28
C GLU A 75 -0.34 11.39 -1.05
N VAL A 76 -0.08 10.47 -1.98
CA VAL A 76 -0.50 9.07 -1.84
C VAL A 76 0.47 8.35 -0.90
N LYS A 77 -0.06 7.70 0.11
CA LYS A 77 0.75 6.95 1.07
C LYS A 77 0.77 5.48 0.72
N VAL A 78 1.96 4.91 0.60
CA VAL A 78 2.14 3.50 0.28
C VAL A 78 2.47 2.74 1.56
N VAL A 79 1.61 1.80 1.93
CA VAL A 79 1.84 0.89 3.04
C VAL A 79 2.22 -0.47 2.46
N VAL A 80 3.46 -0.88 2.69
CA VAL A 80 3.90 -2.21 2.29
C VAL A 80 3.41 -3.21 3.32
N PHE A 81 2.74 -4.25 2.84
CA PHE A 81 2.16 -5.28 3.70
C PHE A 81 2.63 -6.63 3.16
N THR A 82 3.68 -7.18 3.75
CA THR A 82 4.42 -8.30 3.19
C THR A 82 4.86 -9.28 4.26
N ASN A 83 5.20 -10.52 3.87
CA ASN A 83 5.80 -11.50 4.77
C ASN A 83 7.32 -11.47 4.74
N LEU A 84 7.93 -10.63 3.92
CA LEU A 84 9.38 -10.47 3.92
C LEU A 84 9.83 -9.79 5.21
N GLU A 85 10.89 -10.32 5.82
CA GLU A 85 11.49 -9.75 7.03
C GLU A 85 12.96 -9.44 6.76
N ASN A 86 13.41 -8.26 7.19
CA ASN A 86 14.82 -7.86 7.09
C ASN A 86 15.42 -8.07 5.70
N SER A 87 14.62 -7.84 4.67
CA SER A 87 15.06 -8.10 3.30
C SER A 87 15.48 -6.80 2.62
N PRO A 88 16.38 -6.90 1.62
CA PRO A 88 16.75 -5.72 0.82
C PRO A 88 15.55 -5.08 0.14
N GLU A 89 14.54 -5.85 -0.23
CA GLU A 89 13.35 -5.34 -0.89
C GLU A 89 12.58 -4.34 -0.03
N ILE A 90 12.55 -4.55 1.29
CA ILE A 90 11.89 -3.63 2.21
C ILE A 90 12.63 -2.29 2.22
N ASN A 91 13.95 -2.33 2.34
CA ASN A 91 14.75 -1.10 2.32
C ASN A 91 14.62 -0.38 0.97
N GLU A 92 14.61 -1.14 -0.10
CA GLU A 92 14.43 -0.58 -1.44
C GLU A 92 13.08 0.10 -1.57
N ALA A 93 12.02 -0.51 -1.05
CA ALA A 93 10.69 0.06 -1.08
C ALA A 93 10.63 1.40 -0.33
N PHE A 94 11.27 1.50 0.84
CA PHE A 94 11.35 2.77 1.56
C PHE A 94 12.09 3.83 0.74
N GLY A 95 13.18 3.45 0.09
CA GLY A 95 13.93 4.34 -0.79
C GLY A 95 13.10 4.82 -1.98
N LEU A 96 12.09 4.07 -2.37
CA LEU A 96 11.23 4.40 -3.50
C LEU A 96 9.92 5.09 -3.08
N GLY A 97 9.76 5.41 -1.80
CA GLY A 97 8.63 6.19 -1.36
C GLY A 97 7.60 5.49 -0.48
N ALA A 98 7.86 4.25 -0.08
CA ALA A 98 6.95 3.58 0.87
C ALA A 98 6.91 4.37 2.18
N TYR A 99 5.72 4.56 2.69
CA TYR A 99 5.51 5.31 3.93
C TYR A 99 5.72 4.44 5.17
N LYS A 100 5.26 3.20 5.10
CA LYS A 100 5.32 2.26 6.22
C LYS A 100 5.41 0.83 5.69
N CYS A 101 6.05 -0.05 6.45
CA CYS A 101 6.10 -1.47 6.12
C CYS A 101 5.57 -2.27 7.31
N VAL A 102 4.68 -3.22 7.03
CA VAL A 102 4.06 -4.08 8.03
C VAL A 102 4.27 -5.53 7.62
N ILE A 103 4.64 -6.38 8.57
CA ILE A 103 4.84 -7.80 8.33
C ILE A 103 3.49 -8.50 8.51
N LYS A 104 3.00 -9.16 7.45
CA LYS A 104 1.69 -9.81 7.45
C LYS A 104 1.52 -10.83 8.58
N SER A 105 2.53 -11.66 8.79
CA SER A 105 2.45 -12.74 9.77
C SER A 105 2.38 -12.23 11.22
N TRP A 106 2.74 -10.96 11.45
CA TRP A 106 2.71 -10.36 12.78
C TRP A 106 1.45 -9.54 13.04
N THR A 107 0.58 -9.46 12.05
CA THR A 107 -0.56 -8.54 12.10
C THR A 107 -1.86 -9.31 11.86
N ALA A 108 -2.71 -9.34 12.88
CA ALA A 108 -4.06 -9.91 12.73
C ALA A 108 -4.90 -9.01 11.82
N PRO A 109 -5.99 -9.53 11.25
CA PRO A 109 -6.85 -8.73 10.38
C PRO A 109 -7.29 -7.39 10.98
N GLN A 110 -7.57 -7.36 12.28
CA GLN A 110 -7.94 -6.10 12.96
C GLN A 110 -6.77 -5.11 12.98
N GLY A 111 -5.54 -5.61 12.95
CA GLY A 111 -4.36 -4.78 12.89
C GLY A 111 -4.25 -3.99 11.60
N LEU A 112 -4.80 -4.52 10.51
CA LEU A 112 -4.82 -3.80 9.24
C LEU A 112 -5.61 -2.50 9.36
N VAL A 113 -6.78 -2.55 9.99
CA VAL A 113 -7.62 -1.37 10.20
C VAL A 113 -6.84 -0.31 10.98
N LYS A 114 -6.17 -0.73 12.05
CA LYS A 114 -5.39 0.19 12.88
C LYS A 114 -4.28 0.86 12.06
N VAL A 115 -3.52 0.09 11.32
CA VAL A 115 -2.42 0.61 10.51
C VAL A 115 -2.94 1.59 9.47
N VAL A 116 -4.00 1.24 8.75
CA VAL A 116 -4.57 2.09 7.71
C VAL A 116 -5.04 3.41 8.32
N ASN A 117 -5.76 3.36 9.43
CA ASN A 117 -6.25 4.57 10.09
C ASN A 117 -5.11 5.46 10.58
N GLU A 118 -4.07 4.87 11.18
CA GLU A 118 -2.91 5.62 11.63
C GLU A 118 -2.23 6.34 10.46
N VAL A 119 -2.05 5.65 9.33
CA VAL A 119 -1.38 6.22 8.16
C VAL A 119 -2.23 7.32 7.54
N LEU A 120 -3.54 7.10 7.41
CA LEU A 120 -4.44 8.11 6.83
C LEU A 120 -4.53 9.37 7.68
N ASP A 121 -4.46 9.22 9.00
CA ASP A 121 -4.55 10.35 9.93
C ASP A 121 -3.21 11.05 10.15
N ALA A 122 -2.10 10.44 9.72
CA ALA A 122 -0.79 11.02 9.92
C ALA A 122 -0.60 12.28 9.08
N PRO A 123 0.13 13.28 9.61
CA PRO A 123 0.45 14.46 8.81
C PRO A 123 1.41 14.10 7.68
N ARG A 124 1.45 14.95 6.67
CA ARG A 124 2.43 14.80 5.60
C ARG A 124 3.83 15.01 6.18
N SER A 125 4.84 14.41 5.51
CA SER A 125 6.20 14.49 6.00
C SER A 125 6.70 15.91 6.21
N GLU A 126 6.34 16.83 5.35
CA GLU A 126 6.74 18.24 5.48
C GLU A 126 6.10 18.95 6.67
N GLU A 127 4.97 18.44 7.15
CA GLU A 127 4.30 18.99 8.34
C GLU A 127 5.02 18.60 9.62
N VAL A 128 5.66 17.46 9.62
CA VAL A 128 6.39 16.96 10.79
C VAL A 128 7.57 17.88 11.12
N VAL A 129 8.18 18.47 10.12
CA VAL A 129 9.36 19.30 10.28
C VAL A 129 9.08 20.56 11.09
N THR A 130 7.84 21.03 11.09
CA THR A 130 7.47 22.28 11.73
C THR A 130 7.24 22.16 13.23
N SER A 131 7.14 20.98 13.74
CA SER A 131 6.83 20.75 15.15
C SER A 131 8.02 20.79 16.10
#